data_0d6f2d4c800c9bfc9268bcbc6b067b79
#
_entry.id   0d6f2d4c800c9bfc9268bcbc6b067b79
#
_cell.length_a   1.000
_cell.length_b   1.000
_cell.length_c   1.000
_cell.angle_alpha   90.00
_cell.angle_beta   90.00
_cell.angle_gamma   90.00
#
_symmetry.space_group_name_H-M   'P 1'
#
loop_
_entity.id
_entity.type
_entity.pdbx_description
1 polymer ?
#
loop_
_entity_poly.entity_id
_entity_poly.type
_entity_poly.pdbx_seq_one_letter_code
_entity_poly.pdbx_strand_id
1 'polypeptide(L)'
;MNPQLKQISEDHDLLQFTLSNINVSLANALRRTILNDIPTIVLGTDIYQDNKCKIQTNTGRLHNELVKQRLSCIPVHINQQKEIESFPNEYILVVDVKNDTDIVKIVTTEDFKIKQKEGDKFLSADEVRTIFPPDTTTRDFIDFVRLRPRIGDSIPGEQLTLACEFSVSTAKTNGMYNVVSKCTYGNTIDPEKADEVWEHKQSTLAEENTSKDEIEFQKRNFYLLDAQRYFIPDSFDFQIQTIGVFENKQIIKKAANILIEFFMTMHKNLESDVVPIRPSLSTTEHSYDITLMDTDYTVGKALEYTLYDRFYEGKQVLSFCAFKKVHPHDTDSIIRLAYKEATEKHIVKQHLRDACVALAEVFQTIDKMF
;
A
#
# COMPACT_ATOMS: atom_id res chain seq x y z
N MET A 1 23.16 -4.46 1.36
CA MET A 1 22.16 -5.50 1.00
C MET A 1 22.07 -5.59 -0.51
N ASN A 2 21.88 -6.78 -1.06
CA ASN A 2 21.65 -6.99 -2.48
C ASN A 2 20.44 -7.91 -2.64
N PRO A 3 19.22 -7.36 -2.69
CA PRO A 3 18.01 -8.17 -2.79
C PRO A 3 18.01 -9.07 -4.01
N GLN A 4 17.39 -10.23 -3.90
CA GLN A 4 17.26 -11.21 -4.97
C GLN A 4 15.80 -11.67 -5.06
N LEU A 5 15.32 -11.79 -6.28
CA LEU A 5 13.97 -12.22 -6.60
C LEU A 5 13.99 -13.68 -7.04
N LYS A 6 13.10 -14.49 -6.45
CA LYS A 6 12.96 -15.93 -6.74
C LYS A 6 11.49 -16.31 -6.85
N GLN A 7 11.21 -17.45 -7.49
CA GLN A 7 9.90 -18.10 -7.50
C GLN A 7 8.72 -17.18 -7.87
N ILE A 8 8.86 -16.43 -8.97
CA ILE A 8 7.78 -15.55 -9.45
C ILE A 8 6.69 -16.43 -10.12
N SER A 9 5.47 -16.27 -9.65
CA SER A 9 4.28 -16.82 -10.31
C SER A 9 3.16 -15.78 -10.25
N GLU A 10 2.38 -15.72 -11.32
CA GLU A 10 1.22 -14.84 -11.39
C GLU A 10 0.04 -15.69 -11.91
N ASP A 11 -1.00 -15.79 -11.11
CA ASP A 11 -2.24 -16.50 -11.43
C ASP A 11 -3.41 -15.53 -11.29
N HIS A 12 -4.03 -15.20 -12.41
CA HIS A 12 -5.03 -14.14 -12.53
C HIS A 12 -4.48 -12.83 -11.95
N ASP A 13 -5.12 -12.28 -10.94
CA ASP A 13 -4.75 -11.00 -10.30
C ASP A 13 -3.79 -11.18 -9.10
N LEU A 14 -3.36 -12.41 -8.79
CA LEU A 14 -2.51 -12.74 -7.66
C LEU A 14 -1.07 -12.98 -8.11
N LEU A 15 -0.17 -12.09 -7.75
CA LEU A 15 1.27 -12.24 -7.90
C LEU A 15 1.88 -12.79 -6.62
N GLN A 16 2.69 -13.84 -6.77
CA GLN A 16 3.49 -14.44 -5.70
C GLN A 16 4.97 -14.43 -6.07
N PHE A 17 5.83 -14.10 -5.12
CA PHE A 17 7.27 -14.13 -5.31
C PHE A 17 8.01 -14.19 -3.98
N THR A 18 9.24 -14.69 -4.00
CA THR A 18 10.15 -14.66 -2.86
C THR A 18 11.18 -13.56 -3.05
N LEU A 19 11.30 -12.67 -2.07
CA LEU A 19 12.31 -11.62 -2.00
C LEU A 19 13.32 -11.97 -0.89
N SER A 20 14.54 -12.25 -1.25
CA SER A 20 15.62 -12.69 -0.34
C SER A 20 16.77 -11.68 -0.27
N ASN A 21 17.66 -11.83 0.73
CA ASN A 21 18.77 -10.91 1.05
C ASN A 21 18.29 -9.49 1.38
N ILE A 22 17.16 -9.39 2.06
CA ILE A 22 16.56 -8.12 2.49
C ILE A 22 16.16 -8.22 3.97
N ASN A 23 16.28 -7.14 4.72
CA ASN A 23 15.81 -7.09 6.09
C ASN A 23 14.29 -6.92 6.16
N VAL A 24 13.67 -7.46 7.21
CA VAL A 24 12.23 -7.36 7.46
C VAL A 24 11.71 -5.92 7.50
N SER A 25 12.51 -4.96 7.96
CA SER A 25 12.12 -3.54 7.99
C SER A 25 11.89 -2.99 6.59
N LEU A 26 12.73 -3.37 5.60
CA LEU A 26 12.60 -2.95 4.22
C LEU A 26 11.47 -3.70 3.50
N ALA A 27 11.34 -5.01 3.76
CA ALA A 27 10.24 -5.81 3.24
C ALA A 27 8.88 -5.25 3.72
N ASN A 28 8.78 -4.88 5.00
CA ASN A 28 7.58 -4.26 5.55
C ASN A 28 7.37 -2.83 5.04
N ALA A 29 8.43 -2.06 4.79
CA ALA A 29 8.32 -0.74 4.16
C ALA A 29 7.69 -0.87 2.77
N LEU A 30 8.18 -1.79 1.93
CA LEU A 30 7.59 -2.07 0.60
C LEU A 30 6.11 -2.45 0.71
N ARG A 31 5.77 -3.42 1.58
CA ARG A 31 4.39 -3.86 1.79
C ARG A 31 3.47 -2.72 2.21
N ARG A 32 3.90 -1.90 3.17
CA ARG A 32 3.09 -0.78 3.68
C ARG A 32 2.92 0.32 2.66
N THR A 33 3.95 0.63 1.88
CA THR A 33 3.86 1.60 0.80
C THR A 33 2.92 1.14 -0.30
N ILE A 34 2.92 -0.15 -0.65
CA ILE A 34 1.94 -0.74 -1.59
C ILE A 34 0.51 -0.55 -1.07
N LEU A 35 0.26 -0.78 0.21
CA LEU A 35 -1.08 -0.68 0.80
C LEU A 35 -1.58 0.76 0.95
N ASN A 36 -0.68 1.73 1.20
CA ASN A 36 -1.11 3.03 1.72
C ASN A 36 -0.75 4.23 0.84
N ASP A 37 0.38 4.19 0.12
CA ASP A 37 0.99 5.42 -0.36
C ASP A 37 0.92 5.60 -1.88
N ILE A 38 0.42 4.59 -2.63
CA ILE A 38 0.31 4.68 -4.09
C ILE A 38 -0.83 5.61 -4.47
N PRO A 39 -0.55 6.72 -5.19
CA PRO A 39 -1.59 7.65 -5.64
C PRO A 39 -2.42 7.05 -6.77
N THR A 40 -3.73 7.27 -6.69
CA THR A 40 -4.70 6.86 -7.70
C THR A 40 -5.75 7.95 -7.91
N ILE A 41 -6.43 7.92 -9.07
CA ILE A 41 -7.58 8.79 -9.31
C ILE A 41 -8.78 8.27 -8.53
N VAL A 42 -9.45 9.18 -7.84
CA VAL A 42 -10.60 8.87 -6.97
C VAL A 42 -11.74 9.86 -7.19
N LEU A 43 -12.94 9.45 -6.80
CA LEU A 43 -14.12 10.28 -6.69
C LEU A 43 -14.28 10.69 -5.22
N GLY A 44 -13.56 11.73 -4.79
CA GLY A 44 -13.44 12.12 -3.38
C GLY A 44 -14.74 12.75 -2.84
N THR A 45 -15.41 12.07 -1.90
CA THR A 45 -16.65 12.54 -1.28
C THR A 45 -16.66 12.40 0.24
N ASP A 46 -15.56 11.90 0.82
CA ASP A 46 -15.50 11.45 2.22
C ASP A 46 -15.57 12.62 3.21
N ILE A 47 -14.81 13.68 2.98
CA ILE A 47 -14.78 14.84 3.87
C ILE A 47 -15.75 15.91 3.33
N TYR A 48 -16.70 16.34 4.16
CA TYR A 48 -17.73 17.31 3.76
C TYR A 48 -17.13 18.59 3.16
N GLN A 49 -16.03 19.06 3.70
CA GLN A 49 -15.35 20.29 3.24
C GLN A 49 -14.65 20.10 1.88
N ASP A 50 -14.17 18.89 1.60
CA ASP A 50 -13.43 18.54 0.37
C ASP A 50 -14.28 17.73 -0.61
N ASN A 51 -15.58 17.64 -0.33
CA ASN A 51 -16.50 16.87 -1.16
C ASN A 51 -16.62 17.43 -2.58
N LYS A 52 -16.25 16.62 -3.55
CA LYS A 52 -16.23 16.94 -4.98
C LYS A 52 -17.53 16.56 -5.70
N CYS A 53 -18.49 15.93 -5.02
CA CYS A 53 -19.73 15.45 -5.63
C CYS A 53 -20.92 16.37 -5.30
N LYS A 54 -21.58 16.86 -6.34
CA LYS A 54 -22.82 17.64 -6.24
C LYS A 54 -23.99 16.79 -6.76
N ILE A 55 -24.92 16.42 -5.87
CA ILE A 55 -26.15 15.73 -6.23
C ILE A 55 -27.23 16.78 -6.46
N GLN A 56 -27.74 16.85 -7.69
CA GLN A 56 -28.80 17.79 -8.09
C GLN A 56 -30.20 17.22 -7.79
N THR A 57 -30.41 15.95 -8.13
CA THR A 57 -31.65 15.23 -7.92
C THR A 57 -31.37 13.83 -7.41
N ASN A 58 -32.02 13.45 -6.33
CA ASN A 58 -32.06 12.09 -5.83
C ASN A 58 -33.46 11.82 -5.25
N THR A 59 -34.27 11.09 -5.99
CA THR A 59 -35.57 10.65 -5.53
C THR A 59 -35.55 9.17 -5.10
N GLY A 60 -34.36 8.55 -5.12
CA GLY A 60 -34.18 7.17 -4.71
C GLY A 60 -34.22 6.95 -3.20
N ARG A 61 -34.13 5.69 -2.77
CA ARG A 61 -34.16 5.29 -1.36
C ARG A 61 -32.87 5.56 -0.59
N LEU A 62 -31.74 5.54 -1.28
CA LEU A 62 -30.47 5.85 -0.65
C LEU A 62 -30.33 7.36 -0.51
N HIS A 63 -30.08 7.83 0.70
CA HIS A 63 -29.81 9.24 0.92
C HIS A 63 -28.44 9.64 0.34
N ASN A 64 -28.23 10.93 0.17
CA ASN A 64 -27.09 11.47 -0.57
C ASN A 64 -25.73 11.05 -0.03
N GLU A 65 -25.57 10.88 1.27
CA GLU A 65 -24.30 10.45 1.88
C GLU A 65 -23.95 9.02 1.50
N LEU A 66 -24.92 8.09 1.51
CA LEU A 66 -24.70 6.71 1.07
C LEU A 66 -24.39 6.64 -0.43
N VAL A 67 -25.07 7.44 -1.25
CA VAL A 67 -24.77 7.53 -2.69
C VAL A 67 -23.33 8.01 -2.91
N LYS A 68 -22.90 9.04 -2.20
CA LYS A 68 -21.55 9.58 -2.25
C LYS A 68 -20.50 8.56 -1.79
N GLN A 69 -20.75 7.87 -0.67
CA GLN A 69 -19.85 6.83 -0.15
C GLN A 69 -19.69 5.69 -1.16
N ARG A 70 -20.78 5.22 -1.75
CA ARG A 70 -20.73 4.18 -2.81
C ARG A 70 -19.91 4.66 -4.02
N LEU A 71 -20.11 5.93 -4.42
CA LEU A 71 -19.37 6.53 -5.52
C LEU A 71 -17.85 6.52 -5.27
N SER A 72 -17.44 6.89 -4.06
CA SER A 72 -16.03 6.91 -3.68
C SER A 72 -15.35 5.54 -3.65
N CYS A 73 -16.13 4.47 -3.51
CA CYS A 73 -15.62 3.10 -3.54
C CYS A 73 -15.43 2.54 -4.95
N ILE A 74 -15.85 3.27 -6.00
CA ILE A 74 -15.71 2.80 -7.39
C ILE A 74 -14.30 3.11 -7.87
N PRO A 75 -13.51 2.10 -8.29
CA PRO A 75 -12.17 2.30 -8.81
C PRO A 75 -12.20 2.99 -10.18
N VAL A 76 -11.23 3.87 -10.42
CA VAL A 76 -11.05 4.57 -11.69
C VAL A 76 -9.80 4.01 -12.38
N HIS A 77 -9.97 3.33 -13.51
CA HIS A 77 -8.90 2.59 -14.18
C HIS A 77 -8.07 3.51 -15.09
N ILE A 78 -7.28 4.39 -14.49
CA ILE A 78 -6.28 5.24 -15.16
C ILE A 78 -4.94 4.96 -14.51
N ASN A 79 -4.00 4.39 -15.26
CA ASN A 79 -2.74 3.86 -14.74
C ASN A 79 -1.49 4.64 -15.19
N GLN A 80 -1.60 5.50 -16.23
CA GLN A 80 -0.49 6.29 -16.71
C GLN A 80 -0.26 7.52 -15.83
N GLN A 81 0.98 7.74 -15.40
CA GLN A 81 1.33 8.83 -14.48
C GLN A 81 0.92 10.22 -14.99
N LYS A 82 1.13 10.50 -16.27
CA LYS A 82 0.74 11.79 -16.88
C LYS A 82 -0.77 12.01 -16.83
N GLU A 83 -1.55 10.96 -17.08
CA GLU A 83 -3.01 11.03 -17.01
C GLU A 83 -3.51 11.20 -15.59
N ILE A 84 -2.87 10.54 -14.60
CA ILE A 84 -3.21 10.70 -13.17
C ILE A 84 -3.10 12.18 -12.76
N GLU A 85 -2.11 12.91 -13.29
CA GLU A 85 -1.89 14.33 -12.95
C GLU A 85 -2.84 15.27 -13.72
N SER A 86 -3.14 15.00 -14.99
CA SER A 86 -3.93 15.91 -15.84
C SER A 86 -5.43 15.66 -15.77
N PHE A 87 -5.86 14.39 -15.69
CA PHE A 87 -7.26 13.99 -15.82
C PHE A 87 -8.21 14.68 -14.84
N PRO A 88 -7.87 14.85 -13.53
CA PRO A 88 -8.74 15.56 -12.58
C PRO A 88 -9.00 17.03 -12.96
N ASN A 89 -8.09 17.65 -13.70
CA ASN A 89 -8.23 19.05 -14.12
C ASN A 89 -9.09 19.19 -15.39
N GLU A 90 -9.09 18.17 -16.24
CA GLU A 90 -9.71 18.21 -17.55
C GLU A 90 -11.14 17.65 -17.58
N TYR A 91 -11.47 16.71 -16.68
CA TYR A 91 -12.69 15.93 -16.77
C TYR A 91 -13.54 15.97 -15.48
N ILE A 92 -14.84 15.70 -15.66
CA ILE A 92 -15.82 15.56 -14.58
C ILE A 92 -16.73 14.36 -14.88
N LEU A 93 -17.07 13.59 -13.86
CA LEU A 93 -18.05 12.52 -13.94
C LEU A 93 -19.47 13.11 -13.87
N VAL A 94 -20.36 12.63 -14.72
CA VAL A 94 -21.78 12.97 -14.75
C VAL A 94 -22.59 11.68 -14.74
N VAL A 95 -23.57 11.60 -13.85
CA VAL A 95 -24.58 10.54 -13.84
C VAL A 95 -25.94 11.20 -13.91
N ASP A 96 -26.73 10.88 -14.95
CA ASP A 96 -28.08 11.40 -15.12
C ASP A 96 -28.98 10.26 -15.65
N VAL A 97 -29.67 9.63 -14.72
CA VAL A 97 -30.48 8.44 -15.01
C VAL A 97 -31.85 8.56 -14.34
N LYS A 98 -32.88 8.34 -15.13
CA LYS A 98 -34.29 8.27 -14.69
C LYS A 98 -34.86 6.90 -15.06
N ASN A 99 -35.69 6.37 -14.21
CA ASN A 99 -36.41 5.14 -14.48
C ASN A 99 -37.85 5.43 -14.97
N ASP A 100 -38.04 5.46 -16.27
CA ASP A 100 -39.35 5.64 -16.88
C ASP A 100 -40.02 4.28 -17.25
N THR A 101 -39.50 3.16 -16.76
CA THR A 101 -39.99 1.82 -17.03
C THR A 101 -40.90 1.31 -15.90
N ASP A 102 -41.53 0.14 -16.10
CA ASP A 102 -42.40 -0.53 -15.11
C ASP A 102 -41.62 -1.55 -14.24
N ILE A 103 -40.28 -1.66 -14.43
CA ILE A 103 -39.40 -2.54 -13.66
C ILE A 103 -38.34 -1.73 -12.93
N VAL A 104 -37.72 -2.33 -11.90
CA VAL A 104 -36.59 -1.72 -11.21
C VAL A 104 -35.40 -1.57 -12.18
N LYS A 105 -34.84 -0.36 -12.28
CA LYS A 105 -33.63 -0.09 -13.05
C LYS A 105 -32.42 -0.09 -12.13
N ILE A 106 -31.43 -0.91 -12.43
CA ILE A 106 -30.12 -0.89 -11.78
C ILE A 106 -29.25 0.10 -12.56
N VAL A 107 -28.78 1.13 -11.90
CA VAL A 107 -27.79 2.06 -12.42
C VAL A 107 -26.43 1.48 -12.12
N THR A 108 -25.62 1.31 -13.15
CA THR A 108 -24.26 0.73 -13.04
C THR A 108 -23.21 1.73 -13.54
N THR A 109 -21.95 1.35 -13.48
CA THR A 109 -20.85 2.17 -14.05
C THR A 109 -20.95 2.29 -15.58
N GLU A 110 -21.74 1.48 -16.28
CA GLU A 110 -22.07 1.65 -17.71
C GLU A 110 -22.89 2.91 -17.99
N ASP A 111 -23.72 3.33 -17.04
CA ASP A 111 -24.53 4.57 -17.15
C ASP A 111 -23.69 5.84 -16.90
N PHE A 112 -22.44 5.72 -16.52
CA PHE A 112 -21.55 6.85 -16.23
C PHE A 112 -21.13 7.56 -17.50
N LYS A 113 -21.07 8.89 -17.44
CA LYS A 113 -20.59 9.74 -18.54
C LYS A 113 -19.47 10.63 -18.02
N ILE A 114 -18.44 10.81 -18.81
CA ILE A 114 -17.32 11.68 -18.49
C ILE A 114 -17.35 12.85 -19.47
N LYS A 115 -17.40 14.07 -18.91
CA LYS A 115 -17.47 15.31 -19.64
C LYS A 115 -16.17 16.11 -19.49
N GLN A 116 -15.70 16.74 -20.54
CA GLN A 116 -14.63 17.73 -20.45
C GLN A 116 -15.13 18.98 -19.70
N LYS A 117 -14.33 19.53 -18.81
CA LYS A 117 -14.64 20.76 -18.08
C LYS A 117 -14.69 21.96 -19.02
N GLU A 118 -13.81 21.95 -20.02
CA GLU A 118 -13.79 22.96 -21.08
C GLU A 118 -14.44 22.40 -22.36
N GLY A 119 -15.50 23.02 -22.84
CA GLY A 119 -16.07 22.75 -24.17
C GLY A 119 -17.25 21.79 -24.23
N ASP A 120 -17.86 21.36 -23.14
CA ASP A 120 -19.10 20.55 -23.08
C ASP A 120 -19.06 19.19 -23.85
N LYS A 121 -17.88 18.72 -24.25
CA LYS A 121 -17.72 17.45 -24.96
C LYS A 121 -17.70 16.27 -23.97
N PHE A 122 -18.43 15.21 -24.30
CA PHE A 122 -18.37 13.94 -23.61
C PHE A 122 -17.37 12.99 -24.25
N LEU A 123 -16.73 12.16 -23.42
CA LEU A 123 -15.97 11.02 -23.91
C LEU A 123 -16.92 10.01 -24.57
N SER A 124 -16.42 9.24 -25.51
CA SER A 124 -17.16 8.14 -26.13
C SER A 124 -17.46 7.02 -25.13
N ALA A 125 -18.48 6.22 -25.39
CA ALA A 125 -18.82 5.08 -24.55
C ALA A 125 -17.66 4.08 -24.40
N ASP A 126 -16.86 3.89 -25.44
CA ASP A 126 -15.70 3.00 -25.44
C ASP A 126 -14.58 3.55 -24.53
N GLU A 127 -14.31 4.86 -24.57
CA GLU A 127 -13.36 5.50 -23.66
C GLU A 127 -13.81 5.39 -22.20
N VAL A 128 -15.10 5.61 -21.94
CA VAL A 128 -15.65 5.45 -20.57
C VAL A 128 -15.55 4.00 -20.09
N ARG A 129 -15.74 3.01 -20.97
CA ARG A 129 -15.57 1.59 -20.66
C ARG A 129 -14.13 1.20 -20.34
N THR A 130 -13.13 1.89 -20.86
CA THR A 130 -11.74 1.66 -20.45
C THR A 130 -11.46 2.18 -19.03
N ILE A 131 -12.17 3.24 -18.63
CA ILE A 131 -12.05 3.86 -17.30
C ILE A 131 -12.88 3.11 -16.24
N PHE A 132 -14.05 2.61 -16.62
CA PHE A 132 -14.94 1.80 -15.79
C PHE A 132 -15.26 0.47 -16.49
N PRO A 133 -14.29 -0.46 -16.55
CA PRO A 133 -14.47 -1.73 -17.24
C PRO A 133 -15.47 -2.63 -16.54
N PRO A 134 -16.16 -3.52 -17.29
CA PRO A 134 -16.92 -4.60 -16.72
C PRO A 134 -15.97 -5.66 -16.14
N ASP A 135 -16.47 -6.47 -15.22
CA ASP A 135 -15.77 -7.66 -14.73
C ASP A 135 -15.35 -8.57 -15.88
N THR A 136 -14.14 -9.09 -15.82
CA THR A 136 -13.55 -9.88 -16.91
C THR A 136 -14.24 -11.23 -17.10
N THR A 137 -14.84 -11.79 -16.05
CA THR A 137 -15.47 -13.11 -16.03
C THR A 137 -16.97 -13.02 -16.28
N THR A 138 -17.68 -12.21 -15.49
CA THR A 138 -19.15 -12.11 -15.54
C THR A 138 -19.63 -11.11 -16.59
N ARG A 139 -18.79 -10.18 -17.00
CA ARG A 139 -19.11 -9.05 -17.90
C ARG A 139 -20.09 -8.04 -17.30
N ASP A 140 -20.32 -8.12 -16.00
CA ASP A 140 -21.17 -7.18 -15.28
C ASP A 140 -20.42 -5.90 -14.93
N PHE A 141 -21.12 -4.78 -14.97
CA PHE A 141 -20.61 -3.51 -14.47
C PHE A 141 -20.93 -3.35 -12.98
N ILE A 142 -20.22 -2.46 -12.28
CA ILE A 142 -20.41 -2.24 -10.84
C ILE A 142 -21.79 -1.62 -10.58
N ASP A 143 -22.62 -2.27 -9.77
CA ASP A 143 -23.92 -1.75 -9.30
C ASP A 143 -23.71 -0.49 -8.46
N PHE A 144 -24.33 0.62 -8.88
CA PHE A 144 -24.23 1.88 -8.16
C PHE A 144 -25.48 2.17 -7.30
N VAL A 145 -26.65 2.33 -7.93
CA VAL A 145 -27.92 2.53 -7.24
C VAL A 145 -29.07 1.80 -7.95
N ARG A 146 -30.17 1.58 -7.23
CA ARG A 146 -31.38 0.97 -7.79
C ARG A 146 -32.50 1.99 -7.76
N LEU A 147 -33.13 2.25 -8.91
CA LEU A 147 -34.22 3.17 -9.08
C LEU A 147 -35.55 2.39 -9.24
N ARG A 148 -36.56 2.73 -8.45
CA ARG A 148 -37.89 2.14 -8.54
C ARG A 148 -38.58 2.57 -9.81
N PRO A 149 -39.48 1.71 -10.36
CA PRO A 149 -40.30 2.04 -11.51
C PRO A 149 -41.32 3.14 -11.21
N ARG A 150 -41.90 3.67 -12.27
CA ARG A 150 -43.13 4.47 -12.15
C ARG A 150 -44.30 3.61 -11.63
N ILE A 151 -45.23 4.21 -10.96
CA ILE A 151 -46.44 3.54 -10.49
C ILE A 151 -47.63 4.22 -11.12
N GLY A 152 -48.20 3.61 -12.16
CA GLY A 152 -49.24 4.20 -12.98
C GLY A 152 -48.79 5.54 -13.59
N ASP A 153 -49.74 6.40 -13.88
CA ASP A 153 -49.45 7.73 -14.46
C ASP A 153 -49.26 8.83 -13.39
N SER A 154 -49.51 8.50 -12.13
CA SER A 154 -49.52 9.48 -11.04
C SER A 154 -48.20 9.60 -10.26
N ILE A 155 -47.41 8.54 -10.21
CA ILE A 155 -46.13 8.54 -9.49
C ILE A 155 -44.99 8.28 -10.49
N PRO A 156 -44.15 9.30 -10.79
CA PRO A 156 -43.03 9.13 -11.70
C PRO A 156 -41.99 8.18 -11.12
N GLY A 157 -41.24 7.54 -11.98
CA GLY A 157 -40.12 6.70 -11.57
C GLY A 157 -39.00 7.52 -10.93
N GLU A 158 -38.15 6.83 -10.16
CA GLU A 158 -37.05 7.47 -9.45
C GLU A 158 -35.94 7.95 -10.41
N GLN A 159 -35.24 8.98 -9.98
CA GLN A 159 -34.19 9.65 -10.74
C GLN A 159 -32.98 9.93 -9.86
N LEU A 160 -31.78 9.81 -10.45
CA LEU A 160 -30.51 10.29 -9.87
C LEU A 160 -29.79 11.15 -10.89
N THR A 161 -29.47 12.41 -10.49
CA THR A 161 -28.64 13.33 -11.26
C THR A 161 -27.55 13.87 -10.36
N LEU A 162 -26.29 13.63 -10.72
CA LEU A 162 -25.11 14.10 -9.99
C LEU A 162 -23.96 14.45 -10.93
N ALA A 163 -23.06 15.28 -10.43
CA ALA A 163 -21.76 15.55 -11.04
C ALA A 163 -20.66 15.44 -9.96
N CYS A 164 -19.56 14.80 -10.28
CA CYS A 164 -18.43 14.59 -9.37
C CYS A 164 -17.10 14.89 -10.07
N GLU A 165 -16.27 15.74 -9.43
CA GLU A 165 -14.92 15.98 -9.92
C GLU A 165 -13.99 14.83 -9.51
N PHE A 166 -13.04 14.52 -10.38
CA PHE A 166 -11.97 13.60 -10.04
C PHE A 166 -10.92 14.29 -9.17
N SER A 167 -10.23 13.53 -8.36
CA SER A 167 -9.09 13.98 -7.56
C SER A 167 -8.05 12.87 -7.46
N VAL A 168 -6.86 13.20 -6.98
CA VAL A 168 -5.81 12.21 -6.69
C VAL A 168 -5.74 12.03 -5.19
N SER A 169 -5.75 10.79 -4.73
CA SER A 169 -5.62 10.47 -3.31
C SER A 169 -4.92 9.12 -3.11
N THR A 170 -4.67 8.77 -1.86
CA THR A 170 -4.03 7.52 -1.47
C THR A 170 -4.84 6.81 -0.40
N ALA A 171 -4.62 5.51 -0.23
CA ALA A 171 -5.26 4.73 0.83
C ALA A 171 -4.86 5.19 2.25
N LYS A 172 -3.76 5.93 2.40
CA LYS A 172 -3.38 6.58 3.66
C LYS A 172 -4.41 7.62 4.09
N THR A 173 -5.04 8.31 3.14
CA THR A 173 -6.12 9.27 3.40
C THR A 173 -7.41 8.54 3.76
N ASN A 174 -7.80 7.54 2.98
CA ASN A 174 -8.95 6.69 3.24
C ASN A 174 -8.76 5.31 2.59
N GLY A 175 -8.99 4.24 3.36
CA GLY A 175 -8.79 2.86 2.90
C GLY A 175 -9.62 2.45 1.68
N MET A 176 -10.69 3.20 1.31
CA MET A 176 -11.44 2.95 0.09
C MET A 176 -10.66 3.27 -1.20
N TYR A 177 -9.55 4.00 -1.09
CA TYR A 177 -8.69 4.38 -2.22
C TYR A 177 -7.50 3.43 -2.41
N ASN A 178 -7.60 2.22 -1.87
CA ASN A 178 -6.58 1.20 -2.05
C ASN A 178 -6.46 0.75 -3.51
N VAL A 179 -5.26 0.35 -3.90
CA VAL A 179 -4.96 -0.16 -5.24
C VAL A 179 -4.75 -1.68 -5.25
N VAL A 180 -4.74 -2.29 -4.07
CA VAL A 180 -4.61 -3.73 -3.88
C VAL A 180 -5.69 -4.23 -2.94
N SER A 181 -6.22 -5.41 -3.19
CA SER A 181 -7.09 -6.14 -2.26
C SER A 181 -6.28 -6.84 -1.17
N LYS A 182 -5.03 -7.23 -1.50
CA LYS A 182 -4.13 -7.96 -0.61
C LYS A 182 -2.69 -7.59 -0.90
N CYS A 183 -1.91 -7.31 0.14
CA CYS A 183 -0.46 -7.26 0.10
C CYS A 183 0.08 -7.78 1.42
N THR A 184 0.62 -9.00 1.39
CA THR A 184 1.13 -9.71 2.57
C THR A 184 2.47 -10.34 2.26
N TYR A 185 3.24 -10.62 3.31
CA TYR A 185 4.39 -11.52 3.22
C TYR A 185 4.42 -12.44 4.45
N GLY A 186 5.02 -13.61 4.26
CA GLY A 186 5.45 -14.51 5.31
C GLY A 186 6.96 -14.74 5.24
N ASN A 187 7.54 -15.29 6.29
CA ASN A 187 8.94 -15.73 6.22
C ASN A 187 9.05 -16.97 5.32
N THR A 188 10.08 -17.03 4.50
CA THR A 188 10.40 -18.22 3.71
C THR A 188 10.84 -19.36 4.63
N ILE A 189 10.17 -20.49 4.58
CA ILE A 189 10.51 -21.65 5.40
C ILE A 189 11.89 -22.17 5.01
N ASP A 190 12.69 -22.55 6.02
CA ASP A 190 13.95 -23.26 5.86
C ASP A 190 13.64 -24.78 5.93
N PRO A 191 13.56 -25.47 4.78
CA PRO A 191 13.18 -26.88 4.77
C PRO A 191 14.26 -27.77 5.40
N GLU A 192 15.54 -27.45 5.22
CA GLU A 192 16.63 -28.24 5.76
C GLU A 192 16.59 -28.24 7.29
N LYS A 193 16.43 -27.08 7.88
CA LYS A 193 16.32 -26.93 9.33
C LYS A 193 15.02 -27.53 9.90
N ALA A 194 13.93 -27.43 9.18
CA ALA A 194 12.67 -28.05 9.56
C ALA A 194 12.80 -29.58 9.54
N ASP A 195 13.44 -30.14 8.51
CA ASP A 195 13.67 -31.58 8.37
C ASP A 195 14.58 -32.13 9.47
N GLU A 196 15.69 -31.46 9.78
CA GLU A 196 16.58 -31.82 10.90
C GLU A 196 15.82 -31.90 12.24
N VAL A 197 14.98 -30.90 12.51
CA VAL A 197 14.19 -30.90 13.75
C VAL A 197 13.13 -31.98 13.75
N TRP A 198 12.50 -32.25 12.60
CA TRP A 198 11.57 -33.37 12.51
C TRP A 198 12.25 -34.73 12.74
N GLU A 199 13.41 -34.99 12.14
CA GLU A 199 14.16 -36.23 12.33
C GLU A 199 14.52 -36.47 13.79
N HIS A 200 14.94 -35.42 14.51
CA HIS A 200 15.17 -35.49 15.94
C HIS A 200 13.88 -35.82 16.73
N LYS A 201 12.76 -35.19 16.40
CA LYS A 201 11.46 -35.46 17.01
C LYS A 201 10.98 -36.87 16.72
N GLN A 202 11.16 -37.35 15.49
CA GLN A 202 10.78 -38.70 15.07
C GLN A 202 11.57 -39.76 15.81
N SER A 203 12.88 -39.58 16.04
CA SER A 203 13.69 -40.52 16.83
C SER A 203 13.21 -40.59 18.28
N THR A 204 12.85 -39.47 18.90
CA THR A 204 12.30 -39.45 20.26
C THR A 204 10.97 -40.20 20.33
N LEU A 205 10.06 -39.99 19.36
CA LEU A 205 8.78 -40.71 19.28
C LEU A 205 8.94 -42.21 19.05
N ALA A 206 9.97 -42.61 18.33
CA ALA A 206 10.29 -44.04 18.11
C ALA A 206 10.81 -44.70 19.42
N GLU A 207 11.61 -44.00 20.23
CA GLU A 207 12.07 -44.45 21.53
C GLU A 207 10.89 -44.62 22.51
N GLU A 208 9.88 -43.75 22.41
CA GLU A 208 8.63 -43.83 23.21
C GLU A 208 7.66 -44.92 22.76
N ASN A 209 8.01 -45.73 21.73
CA ASN A 209 7.18 -46.76 21.13
C ASN A 209 5.83 -46.25 20.59
N THR A 210 5.79 -45.03 20.07
CA THR A 210 4.60 -44.43 19.46
C THR A 210 4.20 -45.19 18.20
N SER A 211 2.88 -45.34 17.96
CA SER A 211 2.39 -46.04 16.77
C SER A 211 2.76 -45.33 15.49
N LYS A 212 2.90 -46.05 14.37
CA LYS A 212 3.24 -45.45 13.07
C LYS A 212 2.22 -44.42 12.61
N ASP A 213 0.93 -44.70 12.84
CA ASP A 213 -0.18 -43.81 12.46
C ASP A 213 -0.11 -42.48 13.25
N GLU A 214 0.25 -42.55 14.51
CA GLU A 214 0.43 -41.37 15.36
C GLU A 214 1.67 -40.57 14.94
N ILE A 215 2.77 -41.22 14.57
CA ILE A 215 3.97 -40.53 14.04
C ILE A 215 3.64 -39.80 12.73
N GLU A 216 2.87 -40.42 11.83
CA GLU A 216 2.45 -39.78 10.58
C GLU A 216 1.53 -38.59 10.82
N PHE A 217 0.58 -38.72 11.75
CA PHE A 217 -0.27 -37.61 12.18
C PHE A 217 0.55 -36.44 12.76
N GLN A 218 1.51 -36.73 13.64
CA GLN A 218 2.38 -35.71 14.23
C GLN A 218 3.32 -35.09 13.20
N LYS A 219 3.79 -35.85 12.20
CA LYS A 219 4.57 -35.32 11.08
C LYS A 219 3.77 -34.27 10.31
N ARG A 220 2.54 -34.60 9.96
CA ARG A 220 1.64 -33.69 9.25
C ARG A 220 1.38 -32.40 10.05
N ASN A 221 1.11 -32.56 11.34
CA ASN A 221 0.90 -31.40 12.24
C ASN A 221 2.15 -30.55 12.38
N PHE A 222 3.32 -31.17 12.50
CA PHE A 222 4.59 -30.46 12.59
C PHE A 222 4.83 -29.58 11.35
N TYR A 223 4.71 -30.13 10.13
CA TYR A 223 4.94 -29.34 8.92
C TYR A 223 3.89 -28.27 8.68
N LEU A 224 2.65 -28.45 9.13
CA LEU A 224 1.59 -27.45 9.03
C LEU A 224 1.74 -26.31 10.05
N LEU A 225 2.30 -26.57 11.22
CA LEU A 225 2.30 -25.62 12.34
C LEU A 225 3.73 -25.27 12.80
N ASP A 226 4.46 -26.23 13.37
CA ASP A 226 5.74 -25.97 14.04
C ASP A 226 6.88 -25.66 13.06
N ALA A 227 6.88 -26.25 11.89
CA ALA A 227 7.90 -26.02 10.86
C ALA A 227 7.96 -24.56 10.40
N GLN A 228 6.87 -23.80 10.52
CA GLN A 228 6.83 -22.37 10.20
C GLN A 228 7.71 -21.51 11.12
N ARG A 229 8.19 -22.06 12.25
CA ARG A 229 9.13 -21.38 13.15
C ARG A 229 10.57 -21.43 12.66
N TYR A 230 10.87 -22.35 11.71
CA TYR A 230 12.19 -22.53 11.11
C TYR A 230 12.17 -21.84 9.74
N PHE A 231 12.70 -20.64 9.69
CA PHE A 231 12.67 -19.79 8.50
C PHE A 231 14.02 -19.12 8.24
N ILE A 232 14.21 -18.69 7.01
CA ILE A 232 15.37 -17.92 6.57
C ILE A 232 15.12 -16.44 6.95
N PRO A 233 15.96 -15.83 7.84
CA PRO A 233 15.65 -14.52 8.45
C PRO A 233 15.56 -13.36 7.47
N ASP A 234 16.23 -13.43 6.32
CA ASP A 234 16.33 -12.39 5.30
C ASP A 234 15.59 -12.74 3.99
N SER A 235 14.60 -13.64 4.07
CA SER A 235 13.82 -14.11 2.91
C SER A 235 12.31 -14.09 3.23
N PHE A 236 11.53 -13.53 2.29
CA PHE A 236 10.10 -13.29 2.48
C PHE A 236 9.31 -13.69 1.24
N ASP A 237 8.23 -14.45 1.44
CA ASP A 237 7.29 -14.88 0.42
C ASP A 237 6.13 -13.90 0.34
N PHE A 238 6.13 -13.05 -0.68
CA PHE A 238 5.13 -12.03 -0.92
C PHE A 238 3.93 -12.56 -1.69
N GLN A 239 2.75 -12.02 -1.36
CA GLN A 239 1.52 -12.21 -2.10
C GLN A 239 0.86 -10.84 -2.30
N ILE A 240 0.66 -10.44 -3.56
CA ILE A 240 0.06 -9.18 -3.95
C ILE A 240 -1.10 -9.48 -4.89
N GLN A 241 -2.27 -8.91 -4.59
CA GLN A 241 -3.45 -9.02 -5.43
C GLN A 241 -3.98 -7.64 -5.74
N THR A 242 -3.92 -7.27 -7.02
CA THR A 242 -4.47 -6.01 -7.52
C THR A 242 -5.99 -5.98 -7.46
N ILE A 243 -6.57 -4.77 -7.47
CA ILE A 243 -8.00 -4.54 -7.77
C ILE A 243 -8.25 -4.21 -9.25
N GLY A 244 -7.21 -4.30 -10.10
CA GLY A 244 -7.33 -4.12 -11.55
C GLY A 244 -6.97 -2.72 -12.07
N VAL A 245 -6.79 -1.69 -11.22
CA VAL A 245 -6.38 -0.34 -11.66
C VAL A 245 -4.96 -0.34 -12.20
N PHE A 246 -4.04 -1.02 -11.51
CA PHE A 246 -2.65 -1.21 -11.91
C PHE A 246 -2.34 -2.70 -11.98
N GLU A 247 -1.42 -3.09 -12.85
CA GLU A 247 -0.85 -4.43 -12.84
C GLU A 247 0.02 -4.64 -11.59
N ASN A 248 0.08 -5.87 -11.06
CA ASN A 248 0.84 -6.20 -9.85
C ASN A 248 2.30 -5.73 -9.91
N LYS A 249 2.98 -5.93 -11.06
CA LYS A 249 4.37 -5.49 -11.24
C LYS A 249 4.50 -3.97 -11.24
N GLN A 250 3.54 -3.25 -11.83
CA GLN A 250 3.51 -1.79 -11.80
C GLN A 250 3.32 -1.26 -10.38
N ILE A 251 2.51 -1.94 -9.56
CA ILE A 251 2.28 -1.59 -8.15
C ILE A 251 3.60 -1.65 -7.37
N ILE A 252 4.40 -2.71 -7.56
CA ILE A 252 5.70 -2.85 -6.90
C ILE A 252 6.67 -1.75 -7.32
N LYS A 253 6.75 -1.47 -8.62
CA LYS A 253 7.58 -0.38 -9.16
C LYS A 253 7.17 0.98 -8.60
N LYS A 254 5.87 1.28 -8.60
CA LYS A 254 5.37 2.54 -8.02
C LYS A 254 5.74 2.67 -6.54
N ALA A 255 5.57 1.62 -5.75
CA ALA A 255 5.94 1.62 -4.34
C ALA A 255 7.45 1.77 -4.13
N ALA A 256 8.27 1.08 -4.92
CA ALA A 256 9.73 1.22 -4.87
C ALA A 256 10.15 2.67 -5.21
N ASN A 257 9.56 3.27 -6.26
CA ASN A 257 9.85 4.64 -6.65
C ASN A 257 9.43 5.67 -5.59
N ILE A 258 8.29 5.49 -4.93
CA ILE A 258 7.85 6.32 -3.80
C ILE A 258 8.89 6.29 -2.67
N LEU A 259 9.40 5.10 -2.33
CA LEU A 259 10.43 4.95 -1.30
C LEU A 259 11.76 5.57 -1.72
N ILE A 260 12.18 5.39 -2.98
CA ILE A 260 13.39 6.04 -3.53
C ILE A 260 13.26 7.56 -3.42
N GLU A 261 12.15 8.13 -3.88
CA GLU A 261 11.89 9.56 -3.86
C GLU A 261 11.87 10.11 -2.43
N PHE A 262 11.26 9.39 -1.48
CA PHE A 262 11.27 9.74 -0.08
C PHE A 262 12.70 9.85 0.48
N PHE A 263 13.53 8.81 0.31
CA PHE A 263 14.90 8.80 0.83
C PHE A 263 15.80 9.83 0.15
N MET A 264 15.62 10.05 -1.15
CA MET A 264 16.38 11.08 -1.88
C MET A 264 15.95 12.50 -1.49
N THR A 265 14.67 12.72 -1.21
CA THR A 265 14.18 13.99 -0.67
C THR A 265 14.71 14.23 0.74
N MET A 266 14.71 13.20 1.59
CA MET A 266 15.29 13.27 2.92
C MET A 266 16.81 13.57 2.86
N HIS A 267 17.54 12.95 1.94
CA HIS A 267 18.95 13.25 1.69
C HIS A 267 19.17 14.73 1.38
N LYS A 268 18.36 15.33 0.48
CA LYS A 268 18.42 16.76 0.15
C LYS A 268 18.08 17.65 1.35
N ASN A 269 17.06 17.29 2.13
CA ASN A 269 16.64 18.03 3.32
C ASN A 269 17.72 18.02 4.42
N LEU A 270 18.47 16.91 4.55
CA LEU A 270 19.65 16.83 5.43
C LEU A 270 20.77 17.75 4.95
N GLU A 271 20.99 17.86 3.63
CA GLU A 271 21.97 18.77 3.05
C GLU A 271 21.64 20.24 3.31
N SER A 272 20.36 20.61 3.16
CA SER A 272 19.84 21.96 3.33
C SER A 272 19.58 22.37 4.79
N ASP A 273 19.97 21.57 5.79
CA ASP A 273 19.71 21.81 7.21
C ASP A 273 18.22 21.92 7.62
N VAL A 274 17.31 21.39 6.81
CA VAL A 274 15.87 21.41 7.10
C VAL A 274 15.51 20.40 8.19
N VAL A 275 16.23 19.26 8.26
CA VAL A 275 15.98 18.22 9.28
C VAL A 275 16.56 18.66 10.63
N PRO A 276 15.72 18.79 11.69
CA PRO A 276 16.21 19.18 13.01
C PRO A 276 17.07 18.08 13.64
N ILE A 277 18.33 18.38 13.92
CA ILE A 277 19.27 17.53 14.65
C ILE A 277 19.71 18.29 15.91
N ARG A 278 19.39 17.76 17.08
CA ARG A 278 19.65 18.39 18.37
C ARG A 278 20.38 17.42 19.29
N PRO A 279 21.27 17.89 20.18
CA PRO A 279 21.77 17.05 21.28
C PRO A 279 20.60 16.51 22.08
N SER A 280 20.64 15.22 22.42
CA SER A 280 19.57 14.59 23.20
C SER A 280 19.57 15.09 24.65
N LEU A 281 18.39 15.25 25.21
CA LEU A 281 18.21 15.58 26.63
C LEU A 281 18.30 14.35 27.54
N SER A 282 18.65 13.19 27.01
CA SER A 282 18.80 11.95 27.78
C SER A 282 20.14 11.93 28.53
N THR A 283 20.25 10.99 29.48
CA THR A 283 21.51 10.74 30.21
C THR A 283 22.57 10.02 29.38
N THR A 284 22.25 9.67 28.13
CA THR A 284 23.18 9.00 27.20
C THR A 284 24.16 10.02 26.63
N GLU A 285 25.44 9.83 26.88
CA GLU A 285 26.50 10.70 26.38
C GLU A 285 26.59 10.67 24.85
N HIS A 286 27.07 11.75 24.25
CA HIS A 286 27.30 11.89 22.79
C HIS A 286 26.11 11.53 21.93
N SER A 287 24.88 11.85 22.39
CA SER A 287 23.65 11.47 21.72
C SER A 287 22.95 12.65 21.05
N TYR A 288 22.31 12.33 19.90
CA TYR A 288 21.54 13.26 19.09
C TYR A 288 20.13 12.73 18.84
N ASP A 289 19.15 13.62 18.92
CA ASP A 289 17.77 13.37 18.51
C ASP A 289 17.53 14.03 17.14
N ILE A 290 17.15 13.24 16.17
CA ILE A 290 16.81 13.64 14.80
C ILE A 290 15.31 13.58 14.66
N THR A 291 14.65 14.73 14.42
CA THR A 291 13.20 14.80 14.21
C THR A 291 12.89 14.55 12.74
N LEU A 292 12.09 13.52 12.48
CA LEU A 292 11.58 13.16 11.17
C LEU A 292 10.13 13.61 11.07
N MET A 293 9.87 14.63 10.25
CA MET A 293 8.53 15.19 10.05
C MET A 293 7.67 14.24 9.19
N ASP A 294 6.39 14.13 9.51
CA ASP A 294 5.39 13.31 8.81
C ASP A 294 5.82 11.86 8.54
N THR A 295 6.66 11.32 9.43
CA THR A 295 7.28 10.01 9.27
C THR A 295 6.73 9.01 10.28
N ASP A 296 6.38 7.84 9.81
CA ASP A 296 5.92 6.72 10.61
C ASP A 296 6.96 5.57 10.66
N TYR A 297 6.54 4.45 11.22
CA TYR A 297 7.36 3.23 11.32
C TYR A 297 7.77 2.64 9.97
N THR A 298 7.10 2.98 8.86
CA THR A 298 7.37 2.43 7.53
C THR A 298 8.79 2.75 7.09
N VAL A 299 9.11 4.03 7.01
CA VAL A 299 10.43 4.50 6.59
C VAL A 299 11.39 4.68 7.76
N GLY A 300 10.85 4.99 8.96
CA GLY A 300 11.66 5.17 10.17
C GLY A 300 12.39 3.91 10.58
N LYS A 301 11.76 2.73 10.51
CA LYS A 301 12.39 1.44 10.80
C LYS A 301 13.39 0.99 9.73
N ALA A 302 13.15 1.30 8.47
CA ALA A 302 14.11 1.04 7.41
C ALA A 302 15.39 1.87 7.62
N LEU A 303 15.24 3.15 7.99
CA LEU A 303 16.35 4.04 8.27
C LEU A 303 17.11 3.61 9.54
N GLU A 304 16.40 3.29 10.63
CA GLU A 304 16.99 2.76 11.86
C GLU A 304 17.83 1.52 11.60
N TYR A 305 17.28 0.53 10.88
CA TYR A 305 17.98 -0.68 10.56
C TYR A 305 19.26 -0.41 9.74
N THR A 306 19.18 0.45 8.73
CA THR A 306 20.34 0.74 7.88
C THR A 306 21.45 1.49 8.64
N LEU A 307 21.07 2.39 9.55
CA LEU A 307 22.00 3.06 10.45
C LEU A 307 22.65 2.07 11.43
N TYR A 308 21.85 1.17 12.00
CA TYR A 308 22.32 0.12 12.90
C TYR A 308 23.30 -0.82 12.19
N ASP A 309 22.90 -1.38 11.06
CA ASP A 309 23.72 -2.31 10.27
C ASP A 309 25.08 -1.70 9.88
N ARG A 310 25.07 -0.45 9.38
CA ARG A 310 26.29 0.18 8.86
C ARG A 310 27.20 0.75 9.94
N PHE A 311 26.63 1.37 10.98
CA PHE A 311 27.39 2.21 11.91
C PHE A 311 27.46 1.64 13.33
N TYR A 312 26.53 0.77 13.74
CA TYR A 312 26.62 0.04 15.00
C TYR A 312 27.32 -1.30 14.82
N GLU A 313 26.86 -2.16 13.92
CA GLU A 313 27.46 -3.47 13.64
C GLU A 313 28.72 -3.33 12.77
N GLY A 314 28.64 -2.61 11.65
CA GLY A 314 29.71 -2.49 10.67
C GLY A 314 30.91 -1.65 11.16
N LYS A 315 30.76 -0.32 11.13
CA LYS A 315 31.85 0.60 11.51
C LYS A 315 32.07 0.72 13.03
N GLN A 316 31.13 0.25 13.84
CA GLN A 316 31.15 0.25 15.31
C GLN A 316 31.38 1.63 15.95
N VAL A 317 30.94 2.68 15.30
CA VAL A 317 31.02 4.07 15.79
C VAL A 317 29.85 4.47 16.67
N LEU A 318 28.70 3.82 16.49
CA LEU A 318 27.50 4.03 17.33
C LEU A 318 27.55 3.13 18.58
N SER A 319 27.07 3.65 19.69
CA SER A 319 26.78 2.91 20.93
C SER A 319 25.28 2.63 21.05
N PHE A 320 24.43 3.42 20.35
CA PHE A 320 22.97 3.26 20.38
C PHE A 320 22.35 3.81 19.09
N CYS A 321 21.33 3.11 18.58
CA CYS A 321 20.50 3.55 17.47
C CYS A 321 19.07 3.08 17.71
N ALA A 322 18.09 3.98 17.76
CA ALA A 322 16.68 3.60 17.89
C ALA A 322 15.75 4.63 17.27
N PHE A 323 14.68 4.14 16.67
CA PHE A 323 13.54 4.92 16.19
C PHE A 323 12.39 4.85 17.19
N LYS A 324 11.73 5.98 17.43
CA LYS A 324 10.49 6.02 18.20
C LYS A 324 9.51 7.06 17.67
N LYS A 325 8.25 6.78 17.82
CA LYS A 325 7.16 7.75 17.76
C LYS A 325 6.73 8.06 19.18
N VAL A 326 6.72 9.34 19.57
CA VAL A 326 6.48 9.74 20.97
C VAL A 326 5.04 9.40 21.35
N HIS A 327 4.10 9.74 20.47
CA HIS A 327 2.70 9.39 20.64
C HIS A 327 2.13 8.90 19.29
N PRO A 328 1.20 7.93 19.27
CA PRO A 328 0.60 7.44 18.02
C PRO A 328 -0.08 8.51 17.15
N HIS A 329 -0.63 9.55 17.77
CA HIS A 329 -1.27 10.67 17.07
C HIS A 329 -0.31 11.77 16.62
N ASP A 330 0.96 11.75 17.05
CA ASP A 330 1.95 12.71 16.56
C ASP A 330 2.22 12.43 15.08
N THR A 331 2.39 13.47 14.28
CA THR A 331 2.82 13.34 12.89
C THR A 331 4.30 13.00 12.81
N ASP A 332 5.09 13.56 13.72
CA ASP A 332 6.54 13.44 13.76
C ASP A 332 7.03 12.21 14.52
N SER A 333 8.23 11.80 14.21
CA SER A 333 8.95 10.74 14.89
C SER A 333 10.40 11.15 15.16
N ILE A 334 11.11 10.36 15.95
CA ILE A 334 12.48 10.65 16.37
C ILE A 334 13.37 9.44 16.13
N ILE A 335 14.53 9.66 15.51
CA ILE A 335 15.66 8.72 15.57
C ILE A 335 16.67 9.26 16.57
N ARG A 336 17.07 8.43 17.52
CA ARG A 336 18.14 8.72 18.46
C ARG A 336 19.38 7.95 18.06
N LEU A 337 20.48 8.67 17.92
CA LEU A 337 21.82 8.10 17.69
C LEU A 337 22.72 8.52 18.85
N ALA A 338 23.42 7.55 19.45
CA ALA A 338 24.49 7.85 20.37
C ALA A 338 25.81 7.28 19.83
N TYR A 339 26.86 8.01 20.02
CA TYR A 339 28.21 7.67 19.54
C TYR A 339 29.09 7.21 20.70
N LYS A 340 30.10 6.38 20.39
CA LYS A 340 31.09 5.93 21.37
C LYS A 340 32.01 7.10 21.81
N GLU A 341 32.24 8.05 20.92
CA GLU A 341 33.08 9.22 21.13
C GLU A 341 32.33 10.50 20.80
N ALA A 342 32.81 11.65 21.32
CA ALA A 342 32.23 12.94 21.00
C ALA A 342 32.27 13.20 19.49
N THR A 343 31.11 13.38 18.91
CA THR A 343 30.93 13.49 17.45
C THR A 343 30.24 14.79 17.10
N GLU A 344 30.70 15.47 16.04
CA GLU A 344 30.10 16.71 15.58
C GLU A 344 28.83 16.47 14.73
N LYS A 345 27.93 17.44 14.72
CA LYS A 345 26.66 17.39 13.99
C LYS A 345 26.81 17.08 12.49
N HIS A 346 27.89 17.52 11.85
CA HIS A 346 28.12 17.27 10.43
C HIS A 346 28.37 15.78 10.12
N ILE A 347 28.99 15.04 11.02
CA ILE A 347 29.20 13.59 10.91
C ILE A 347 27.86 12.85 11.06
N VAL A 348 27.03 13.29 12.01
CA VAL A 348 25.66 12.73 12.18
C VAL A 348 24.86 12.88 10.88
N LYS A 349 24.91 14.06 10.24
CA LYS A 349 24.28 14.29 8.94
C LYS A 349 24.84 13.38 7.86
N GLN A 350 26.17 13.21 7.80
CA GLN A 350 26.80 12.35 6.81
C GLN A 350 26.34 10.90 6.95
N HIS A 351 26.24 10.37 8.17
CA HIS A 351 25.76 9.02 8.41
C HIS A 351 24.30 8.83 7.99
N LEU A 352 23.44 9.83 8.26
CA LEU A 352 22.05 9.81 7.81
C LEU A 352 21.94 9.86 6.28
N ARG A 353 22.76 10.69 5.62
CA ARG A 353 22.78 10.79 4.15
C ARG A 353 23.26 9.47 3.51
N ASP A 354 24.32 8.87 4.05
CA ASP A 354 24.82 7.57 3.59
C ASP A 354 23.78 6.46 3.73
N ALA A 355 22.98 6.49 4.81
CA ALA A 355 21.87 5.55 5.01
C ALA A 355 20.75 5.77 4.01
N CYS A 356 20.37 7.04 3.72
CA CYS A 356 19.36 7.35 2.72
C CYS A 356 19.75 6.88 1.31
N VAL A 357 21.00 7.12 0.91
CA VAL A 357 21.52 6.65 -0.39
C VAL A 357 21.48 5.13 -0.49
N ALA A 358 21.92 4.44 0.57
CA ALA A 358 21.89 3.00 0.60
C ALA A 358 20.48 2.40 0.49
N LEU A 359 19.52 3.02 1.16
CA LEU A 359 18.11 2.61 1.06
C LEU A 359 17.54 2.84 -0.34
N ALA A 360 17.84 4.00 -0.94
CA ALA A 360 17.45 4.29 -2.32
C ALA A 360 18.05 3.26 -3.30
N GLU A 361 19.31 2.87 -3.16
CA GLU A 361 19.96 1.85 -4.00
C GLU A 361 19.29 0.47 -3.87
N VAL A 362 18.89 0.06 -2.66
CA VAL A 362 18.15 -1.19 -2.45
C VAL A 362 16.82 -1.18 -3.18
N PHE A 363 16.02 -0.10 -3.05
CA PHE A 363 14.74 0.00 -3.72
C PHE A 363 14.87 0.19 -5.24
N GLN A 364 15.95 0.84 -5.73
CA GLN A 364 16.27 0.86 -7.16
C GLN A 364 16.57 -0.54 -7.71
N THR A 365 17.21 -1.37 -6.91
CA THR A 365 17.48 -2.76 -7.28
C THR A 365 16.18 -3.54 -7.38
N ILE A 366 15.25 -3.34 -6.44
CA ILE A 366 13.92 -3.96 -6.47
C ILE A 366 13.11 -3.48 -7.69
N ASP A 367 13.09 -2.17 -7.98
CA ASP A 367 12.41 -1.61 -9.15
C ASP A 367 12.85 -2.25 -10.48
N LYS A 368 14.15 -2.53 -10.61
CA LYS A 368 14.73 -3.17 -11.81
C LYS A 368 14.40 -4.66 -11.97
N MET A 369 13.92 -5.31 -10.93
CA MET A 369 13.60 -6.76 -10.95
C MET A 369 12.20 -7.05 -11.54
N PHE A 370 11.31 -6.08 -11.54
CA PHE A 370 9.95 -6.17 -12.06
C PHE A 370 9.76 -5.33 -13.32
#